data_d4355cb3a568a4ad7fbe71f25622814a
#
_entry.id   d4355cb3a568a4ad7fbe71f25622814a
#
_cell.length_a   1.000
_cell.length_b   1.000
_cell.length_c   1.000
_cell.angle_alpha   90.00
_cell.angle_beta   90.00
_cell.angle_gamma   90.00
#
_symmetry.space_group_name_H-M   'P 1'
#
loop_
_entity.id
_entity.type
_entity.pdbx_description
1 polymer ?
#
loop_
_entity_poly.entity_id
_entity_poly.type
_entity_poly.pdbx_seq_one_letter_code
_entity_poly.pdbx_strand_id
1 'polypeptide(L)'
;MEYVILILSLVGIVFGADYLVAGSVSIARKFKVSDFVIGAAIIGVGTSTPEMTVSFIGALNGNADVAIGNVVGSNIFNVFGILGITAMFFPVTFDRQNLKFEIPFCVGVSVLLTLFALNFFNGTAQCVGRVDGLILIAIFALFMWLSFARDKKQRLQVSAESVPAEESKTEEAGPMWKAVLKVIGGLAVLIFSCDLFVDNAVVIAKSFGVNDAFISLTLIACGTSLPELAASIAAALKKNTSMALGNVVGSNIFNIALILGLSSQVTPLTSTGITLVDYAVMIAAVVALYAFGRDCKIQRYEGVILFLCFIGYTWYLITNQIA
;
A
#
# COMPACT_ATOMS: atom_id res chain seq x y z
N MET A 1 -12.22 -27.52 -11.67
CA MET A 1 -11.39 -26.60 -12.45
C MET A 1 -10.84 -25.50 -11.54
N GLU A 2 -11.66 -24.91 -10.69
CA GLU A 2 -11.37 -23.76 -9.83
C GLU A 2 -10.18 -23.97 -8.89
N TYR A 3 -10.05 -25.16 -8.26
CA TYR A 3 -8.90 -25.49 -7.39
C TYR A 3 -7.56 -25.51 -8.15
N VAL A 4 -7.56 -25.97 -9.41
CA VAL A 4 -6.34 -25.99 -10.23
C VAL A 4 -5.95 -24.56 -10.59
N ILE A 5 -6.92 -23.73 -10.98
CA ILE A 5 -6.68 -22.31 -11.30
C ILE A 5 -6.19 -21.59 -10.06
N LEU A 6 -6.77 -21.83 -8.89
CA LEU A 6 -6.37 -21.23 -7.62
C LEU A 6 -4.91 -21.58 -7.27
N ILE A 7 -4.48 -22.84 -7.45
CA ILE A 7 -3.09 -23.24 -7.23
C ILE A 7 -2.14 -22.60 -8.27
N LEU A 8 -2.53 -22.58 -9.54
CA LEU A 8 -1.72 -21.95 -10.60
C LEU A 8 -1.60 -20.44 -10.39
N SER A 9 -2.68 -19.77 -9.96
CA SER A 9 -2.64 -18.33 -9.64
C SER A 9 -1.74 -18.05 -8.44
N LEU A 10 -1.73 -18.91 -7.40
CA LEU A 10 -0.80 -18.76 -6.29
C LEU A 10 0.68 -18.86 -6.75
N VAL A 11 0.97 -19.77 -7.65
CA VAL A 11 2.30 -19.87 -8.28
C VAL A 11 2.62 -18.59 -9.06
N GLY A 12 1.66 -18.08 -9.85
CA GLY A 12 1.81 -16.82 -10.58
C GLY A 12 2.04 -15.61 -9.67
N ILE A 13 1.34 -15.53 -8.53
CA ILE A 13 1.54 -14.50 -7.51
C ILE A 13 2.99 -14.51 -7.01
N VAL A 14 3.51 -15.68 -6.63
CA VAL A 14 4.88 -15.81 -6.11
C VAL A 14 5.91 -15.39 -7.16
N PHE A 15 5.79 -15.87 -8.39
CA PHE A 15 6.71 -15.51 -9.46
C PHE A 15 6.59 -14.02 -9.85
N GLY A 16 5.38 -13.49 -9.99
CA GLY A 16 5.14 -12.09 -10.31
C GLY A 16 5.77 -11.16 -9.27
N ALA A 17 5.53 -11.42 -7.98
CA ALA A 17 6.11 -10.65 -6.89
C ALA A 17 7.66 -10.76 -6.85
N ASP A 18 8.21 -11.96 -7.08
CA ASP A 18 9.67 -12.15 -7.10
C ASP A 18 10.34 -11.36 -8.24
N TYR A 19 9.76 -11.40 -9.44
CA TYR A 19 10.27 -10.65 -10.60
C TYR A 19 10.12 -9.13 -10.40
N LEU A 20 8.98 -8.66 -9.88
CA LEU A 20 8.74 -7.26 -9.57
C LEU A 20 9.80 -6.73 -8.60
N VAL A 21 10.00 -7.40 -7.48
CA VAL A 21 10.99 -7.01 -6.46
C VAL A 21 12.42 -7.08 -7.00
N ALA A 22 12.78 -8.13 -7.75
CA ALA A 22 14.10 -8.26 -8.34
C ALA A 22 14.41 -7.14 -9.36
N GLY A 23 13.42 -6.78 -10.17
CA GLY A 23 13.51 -5.66 -11.10
C GLY A 23 13.67 -4.32 -10.38
N SER A 24 12.86 -4.10 -9.34
CA SER A 24 12.88 -2.89 -8.51
C SER A 24 14.22 -2.71 -7.79
N VAL A 25 14.79 -3.77 -7.20
CA VAL A 25 16.14 -3.74 -6.60
C VAL A 25 17.20 -3.38 -7.64
N SER A 26 17.11 -3.94 -8.86
CA SER A 26 18.05 -3.62 -9.93
C SER A 26 17.98 -2.14 -10.35
N ILE A 27 16.79 -1.57 -10.39
CA ILE A 27 16.56 -0.14 -10.66
C ILE A 27 17.11 0.71 -9.52
N ALA A 28 16.81 0.36 -8.26
CA ALA A 28 17.30 1.05 -7.08
C ALA A 28 18.84 1.17 -7.10
N ARG A 29 19.50 0.05 -7.33
CA ARG A 29 20.99 0.00 -7.41
C ARG A 29 21.53 0.89 -8.54
N LYS A 30 20.92 0.83 -9.73
CA LYS A 30 21.41 1.57 -10.91
C LYS A 30 21.22 3.07 -10.78
N PHE A 31 20.09 3.52 -10.23
CA PHE A 31 19.85 4.95 -9.99
C PHE A 31 20.41 5.42 -8.64
N LYS A 32 21.00 4.51 -7.88
CA LYS A 32 21.48 4.82 -6.52
C LYS A 32 20.37 5.45 -5.68
N VAL A 33 19.17 4.86 -5.66
CA VAL A 33 18.01 5.28 -4.88
C VAL A 33 17.78 4.28 -3.76
N SER A 34 17.30 4.72 -2.59
CA SER A 34 17.04 3.81 -1.47
C SER A 34 15.95 2.79 -1.80
N ASP A 35 16.03 1.66 -1.14
CA ASP A 35 15.04 0.60 -1.30
C ASP A 35 13.65 1.04 -0.86
N PHE A 36 13.55 1.91 0.16
CA PHE A 36 12.27 2.51 0.58
C PHE A 36 11.65 3.35 -0.55
N VAL A 37 12.42 4.28 -1.14
CA VAL A 37 11.88 5.16 -2.19
C VAL A 37 11.45 4.37 -3.43
N ILE A 38 12.20 3.33 -3.80
CA ILE A 38 11.80 2.45 -4.91
C ILE A 38 10.59 1.60 -4.53
N GLY A 39 10.52 1.12 -3.29
CA GLY A 39 9.33 0.44 -2.76
C GLY A 39 8.09 1.33 -2.86
N ALA A 40 8.19 2.59 -2.47
CA ALA A 40 7.08 3.53 -2.54
C ALA A 40 6.73 3.96 -3.98
N ALA A 41 7.75 4.26 -4.82
CA ALA A 41 7.53 4.87 -6.13
C ALA A 41 7.23 3.87 -7.25
N ILE A 42 7.76 2.64 -7.18
CA ILE A 42 7.57 1.63 -8.23
C ILE A 42 6.63 0.53 -7.75
N ILE A 43 6.93 -0.09 -6.60
CA ILE A 43 6.12 -1.21 -6.13
C ILE A 43 4.78 -0.69 -5.66
N GLY A 44 4.74 0.26 -4.72
CA GLY A 44 3.50 0.79 -4.15
C GLY A 44 2.57 1.39 -5.20
N VAL A 45 3.08 2.23 -6.10
CA VAL A 45 2.28 2.79 -7.20
C VAL A 45 1.77 1.69 -8.15
N GLY A 46 2.64 0.72 -8.47
CA GLY A 46 2.30 -0.35 -9.40
C GLY A 46 1.26 -1.32 -8.84
N THR A 47 1.46 -1.78 -7.61
CA THR A 47 0.55 -2.74 -6.97
C THR A 47 -0.81 -2.12 -6.62
N SER A 48 -0.88 -0.81 -6.35
CA SER A 48 -2.14 -0.09 -6.13
C SER A 48 -2.91 0.27 -7.42
N THR A 49 -2.53 -0.31 -8.57
CA THR A 49 -3.29 -0.15 -9.82
C THR A 49 -4.73 -0.70 -9.73
N PRO A 50 -4.99 -1.86 -9.09
CA PRO A 50 -6.36 -2.34 -8.87
C PRO A 50 -7.18 -1.35 -8.04
N GLU A 51 -6.63 -0.81 -6.95
CA GLU A 51 -7.30 0.19 -6.11
C GLU A 51 -7.64 1.44 -6.92
N MET A 52 -6.72 1.89 -7.77
CA MET A 52 -6.96 3.04 -8.65
C MET A 52 -8.13 2.74 -9.61
N THR A 53 -8.16 1.55 -10.18
CA THR A 53 -9.22 1.13 -11.11
C THR A 53 -10.59 1.09 -10.41
N VAL A 54 -10.69 0.44 -9.25
CA VAL A 54 -11.92 0.33 -8.48
C VAL A 54 -12.43 1.70 -8.04
N SER A 55 -11.55 2.53 -7.47
CA SER A 55 -11.95 3.87 -6.98
C SER A 55 -12.33 4.81 -8.11
N PHE A 56 -11.61 4.76 -9.24
CA PHE A 56 -11.89 5.62 -10.39
C PHE A 56 -13.21 5.23 -11.07
N ILE A 57 -13.46 3.92 -11.25
CA ILE A 57 -14.73 3.41 -11.78
C ILE A 57 -15.87 3.71 -10.82
N GLY A 58 -15.67 3.56 -9.50
CA GLY A 58 -16.64 3.95 -8.48
C GLY A 58 -17.04 5.42 -8.63
N ALA A 59 -16.06 6.32 -8.79
CA ALA A 59 -16.29 7.74 -9.02
C ALA A 59 -17.05 8.03 -10.33
N LEU A 60 -16.68 7.35 -11.44
CA LEU A 60 -17.36 7.47 -12.73
C LEU A 60 -18.83 7.06 -12.65
N ASN A 61 -19.14 6.05 -11.85
CA ASN A 61 -20.50 5.56 -11.64
C ASN A 61 -21.28 6.34 -10.57
N GLY A 62 -20.70 7.43 -10.02
CA GLY A 62 -21.31 8.23 -8.97
C GLY A 62 -21.37 7.52 -7.60
N ASN A 63 -20.63 6.44 -7.42
CA ASN A 63 -20.57 5.69 -6.16
C ASN A 63 -19.32 6.08 -5.36
N ALA A 64 -19.44 7.18 -4.62
CA ALA A 64 -18.35 7.71 -3.80
C ALA A 64 -17.98 6.79 -2.63
N ASP A 65 -18.95 6.04 -2.09
CA ASP A 65 -18.71 5.09 -0.99
C ASP A 65 -17.76 3.97 -1.42
N VAL A 66 -17.88 3.50 -2.67
CA VAL A 66 -16.91 2.54 -3.23
C VAL A 66 -15.52 3.17 -3.39
N ALA A 67 -15.45 4.39 -3.90
CA ALA A 67 -14.16 5.06 -4.13
C ALA A 67 -13.41 5.34 -2.82
N ILE A 68 -14.07 5.94 -1.84
CA ILE A 68 -13.47 6.28 -0.55
C ILE A 68 -13.26 5.03 0.30
N GLY A 69 -14.26 4.14 0.35
CA GLY A 69 -14.20 2.91 1.15
C GLY A 69 -13.07 1.98 0.72
N ASN A 70 -12.85 1.83 -0.60
CA ASN A 70 -11.72 1.08 -1.13
C ASN A 70 -10.39 1.66 -0.64
N VAL A 71 -10.19 2.97 -0.72
CA VAL A 71 -8.95 3.63 -0.29
C VAL A 71 -8.75 3.55 1.23
N VAL A 72 -9.78 3.85 2.02
CA VAL A 72 -9.69 3.78 3.49
C VAL A 72 -9.44 2.35 3.94
N GLY A 73 -10.18 1.38 3.38
CA GLY A 73 -10.03 -0.04 3.69
C GLY A 73 -8.65 -0.58 3.33
N SER A 74 -8.16 -0.31 2.12
CA SER A 74 -6.82 -0.71 1.67
C SER A 74 -5.73 -0.10 2.56
N ASN A 75 -5.86 1.16 2.97
CA ASN A 75 -4.88 1.81 3.83
C ASN A 75 -4.82 1.19 5.23
N ILE A 76 -5.97 0.82 5.80
CA ILE A 76 -6.03 0.08 7.07
C ILE A 76 -5.41 -1.30 6.89
N PHE A 77 -5.75 -2.01 5.82
CA PHE A 77 -5.20 -3.34 5.53
C PHE A 77 -3.70 -3.31 5.28
N ASN A 78 -3.20 -2.32 4.56
CA ASN A 78 -1.77 -2.16 4.29
C ASN A 78 -0.95 -2.08 5.59
N VAL A 79 -1.38 -1.32 6.58
CA VAL A 79 -0.64 -1.19 7.84
C VAL A 79 -0.96 -2.33 8.79
N PHE A 80 -2.22 -2.56 9.12
CA PHE A 80 -2.58 -3.56 10.11
C PHE A 80 -2.46 -4.99 9.59
N GLY A 81 -2.88 -5.25 8.34
CA GLY A 81 -2.83 -6.57 7.72
C GLY A 81 -1.44 -6.86 7.14
N ILE A 82 -1.05 -6.15 6.09
CA ILE A 82 0.14 -6.49 5.30
C ILE A 82 1.43 -6.30 6.11
N LEU A 83 1.61 -5.12 6.71
CA LEU A 83 2.80 -4.88 7.52
C LEU A 83 2.79 -5.74 8.79
N GLY A 84 1.61 -5.96 9.40
CA GLY A 84 1.42 -6.88 10.51
C GLY A 84 1.92 -8.29 10.16
N ILE A 85 1.39 -8.89 9.09
CA ILE A 85 1.80 -10.23 8.61
C ILE A 85 3.29 -10.24 8.28
N THR A 86 3.77 -9.25 7.53
CA THR A 86 5.19 -9.18 7.13
C THR A 86 6.10 -9.16 8.35
N ALA A 87 5.79 -8.33 9.37
CA ALA A 87 6.60 -8.21 10.58
C ALA A 87 6.57 -9.45 11.46
N MET A 88 5.46 -10.21 11.48
CA MET A 88 5.37 -11.49 12.20
C MET A 88 6.43 -12.48 11.74
N PHE A 89 6.66 -12.56 10.43
CA PHE A 89 7.65 -13.49 9.85
C PHE A 89 9.05 -12.87 9.79
N PHE A 90 9.14 -11.60 9.39
CA PHE A 90 10.37 -10.87 9.15
C PHE A 90 10.32 -9.52 9.86
N PRO A 91 11.03 -9.32 10.98
CA PRO A 91 11.10 -7.99 11.62
C PRO A 91 11.48 -6.93 10.59
N VAL A 92 10.67 -5.87 10.50
CA VAL A 92 10.81 -4.83 9.48
C VAL A 92 11.73 -3.75 9.99
N THR A 93 12.92 -3.63 9.42
CA THR A 93 13.90 -2.60 9.74
C THR A 93 13.93 -1.52 8.67
N PHE A 94 14.15 -0.27 9.08
CA PHE A 94 14.16 0.89 8.20
C PHE A 94 14.98 2.04 8.78
N ASP A 95 15.25 3.07 7.97
CA ASP A 95 16.08 4.19 8.37
C ASP A 95 15.34 5.21 9.25
N ARG A 96 16.10 5.94 10.07
CA ARG A 96 15.55 7.05 10.88
C ARG A 96 14.88 8.14 10.03
N GLN A 97 15.24 8.27 8.77
CA GLN A 97 14.60 9.20 7.86
C GLN A 97 13.14 8.81 7.64
N ASN A 98 12.86 7.51 7.42
CA ASN A 98 11.49 7.01 7.23
C ASN A 98 10.62 7.34 8.45
N LEU A 99 11.17 7.16 9.65
CA LEU A 99 10.49 7.51 10.90
C LEU A 99 10.24 9.03 11.05
N LYS A 100 11.18 9.86 10.59
CA LYS A 100 11.10 11.33 10.80
C LYS A 100 10.32 12.05 9.71
N PHE A 101 10.12 11.44 8.56
CA PHE A 101 9.48 12.11 7.43
C PHE A 101 8.36 11.30 6.80
N GLU A 102 8.64 10.11 6.26
CA GLU A 102 7.67 9.40 5.42
C GLU A 102 6.47 8.90 6.21
N ILE A 103 6.69 8.32 7.39
CA ILE A 103 5.59 7.84 8.25
C ILE A 103 4.77 9.04 8.80
N PRO A 104 5.37 10.12 9.36
CA PRO A 104 4.62 11.31 9.74
C PRO A 104 3.90 11.99 8.58
N PHE A 105 4.48 11.98 7.37
CA PHE A 105 3.81 12.48 6.17
C PHE A 105 2.54 11.67 5.87
N CYS A 106 2.63 10.35 5.96
CA CYS A 106 1.48 9.46 5.79
C CYS A 106 0.38 9.74 6.84
N VAL A 107 0.75 9.97 8.13
CA VAL A 107 -0.21 10.41 9.16
C VAL A 107 -0.85 11.73 8.75
N GLY A 108 -0.05 12.71 8.33
CA GLY A 108 -0.55 14.04 7.91
C GLY A 108 -1.54 13.96 6.76
N VAL A 109 -1.27 13.15 5.74
CA VAL A 109 -2.16 12.95 4.59
C VAL A 109 -3.45 12.21 5.00
N SER A 110 -3.37 11.23 5.91
CA SER A 110 -4.54 10.53 6.47
C SER A 110 -5.44 11.47 7.27
N VAL A 111 -4.85 12.34 8.09
CA VAL A 111 -5.60 13.39 8.82
C VAL A 111 -6.22 14.38 7.85
N LEU A 112 -5.48 14.82 6.84
CA LEU A 112 -5.98 15.78 5.85
C LEU A 112 -7.17 15.21 5.05
N LEU A 113 -7.08 13.95 4.60
CA LEU A 113 -8.22 13.28 3.97
C LEU A 113 -9.45 13.29 4.89
N THR A 114 -9.26 12.97 6.17
CA THR A 114 -10.35 12.96 7.15
C THR A 114 -10.98 14.33 7.28
N LEU A 115 -10.18 15.40 7.36
CA LEU A 115 -10.69 16.78 7.43
C LEU A 115 -11.47 17.19 6.17
N PHE A 116 -11.00 16.80 4.99
CA PHE A 116 -11.71 17.04 3.73
C PHE A 116 -13.00 16.22 3.66
N ALA A 117 -12.91 14.91 3.91
CA ALA A 117 -14.05 14.00 3.83
C ALA A 117 -15.18 14.37 4.79
N LEU A 118 -14.85 14.83 6.01
CA LEU A 118 -15.83 15.32 6.99
C LEU A 118 -16.28 16.75 6.72
N ASN A 119 -15.75 17.39 5.66
CA ASN A 119 -16.04 18.77 5.28
C ASN A 119 -15.92 19.78 6.45
N PHE A 120 -14.88 19.57 7.27
CA PHE A 120 -14.66 20.31 8.51
C PHE A 120 -14.61 21.84 8.28
N PHE A 121 -14.13 22.26 7.10
CA PHE A 121 -13.94 23.66 6.77
C PHE A 121 -15.21 24.37 6.23
N ASN A 122 -16.15 23.63 5.64
CA ASN A 122 -17.31 24.21 4.94
C ASN A 122 -18.67 23.90 5.59
N GLY A 123 -18.72 22.97 6.58
CA GLY A 123 -19.93 22.70 7.37
C GLY A 123 -21.13 22.11 6.59
N THR A 124 -20.92 21.63 5.36
CA THR A 124 -21.93 20.98 4.51
C THR A 124 -21.78 19.46 4.56
N ALA A 125 -22.51 18.73 3.72
CA ALA A 125 -22.41 17.27 3.67
C ALA A 125 -20.95 16.77 3.47
N GLN A 126 -20.64 15.60 4.01
CA GLN A 126 -19.33 14.93 3.87
C GLN A 126 -18.97 14.79 2.38
N CYS A 127 -17.91 15.48 1.93
CA CYS A 127 -17.56 15.51 0.52
C CYS A 127 -16.10 15.88 0.31
N VAL A 128 -15.36 15.03 -0.42
CA VAL A 128 -14.06 15.41 -0.98
C VAL A 128 -14.31 16.10 -2.33
N GLY A 129 -14.18 17.40 -2.34
CA GLY A 129 -14.43 18.23 -3.53
C GLY A 129 -13.27 18.20 -4.53
N ARG A 130 -13.49 18.84 -5.70
CA ARG A 130 -12.44 18.96 -6.73
C ARG A 130 -11.22 19.74 -6.24
N VAL A 131 -11.42 20.80 -5.46
CA VAL A 131 -10.31 21.59 -4.90
C VAL A 131 -9.50 20.76 -3.92
N ASP A 132 -10.16 20.01 -3.03
CA ASP A 132 -9.50 19.10 -2.10
C ASP A 132 -8.66 18.06 -2.86
N GLY A 133 -9.21 17.51 -3.95
CA GLY A 133 -8.50 16.59 -4.81
C GLY A 133 -7.29 17.19 -5.51
N LEU A 134 -7.35 18.44 -5.98
CA LEU A 134 -6.17 19.12 -6.55
C LEU A 134 -5.09 19.33 -5.49
N ILE A 135 -5.47 19.67 -4.27
CA ILE A 135 -4.54 19.78 -3.13
C ILE A 135 -3.89 18.43 -2.85
N LEU A 136 -4.66 17.33 -2.83
CA LEU A 136 -4.16 15.98 -2.62
C LEU A 136 -3.16 15.59 -3.72
N ILE A 137 -3.46 15.84 -5.00
CA ILE A 137 -2.54 15.56 -6.12
C ILE A 137 -1.24 16.36 -5.97
N ALA A 138 -1.32 17.63 -5.61
CA ALA A 138 -0.15 18.48 -5.37
C ALA A 138 0.69 17.94 -4.20
N ILE A 139 0.05 17.46 -3.13
CA ILE A 139 0.69 16.82 -1.98
C ILE A 139 1.42 15.53 -2.41
N PHE A 140 0.82 14.72 -3.29
CA PHE A 140 1.49 13.52 -3.81
C PHE A 140 2.75 13.88 -4.60
N ALA A 141 2.66 14.87 -5.50
CA ALA A 141 3.81 15.36 -6.25
C ALA A 141 4.91 15.90 -5.33
N LEU A 142 4.52 16.65 -4.30
CA LEU A 142 5.43 17.16 -3.27
C LEU A 142 6.07 16.02 -2.49
N PHE A 143 5.31 15.01 -2.06
CA PHE A 143 5.84 13.84 -1.38
C PHE A 143 6.91 13.14 -2.21
N MET A 144 6.60 12.83 -3.47
CA MET A 144 7.55 12.18 -4.37
C MET A 144 8.82 13.01 -4.54
N TRP A 145 8.68 14.29 -4.80
CA TRP A 145 9.84 15.19 -4.95
C TRP A 145 10.69 15.25 -3.68
N LEU A 146 10.07 15.40 -2.51
CA LEU A 146 10.78 15.47 -1.23
C LEU A 146 11.48 14.15 -0.89
N SER A 147 10.83 13.00 -1.12
CA SER A 147 11.41 11.67 -0.85
C SER A 147 12.66 11.44 -1.71
N PHE A 148 12.61 11.73 -3.02
CA PHE A 148 13.78 11.64 -3.88
C PHE A 148 14.87 12.65 -3.52
N ALA A 149 14.52 13.90 -3.21
CA ALA A 149 15.49 14.95 -2.86
C ALA A 149 16.22 14.64 -1.54
N ARG A 150 15.50 14.12 -0.55
CA ARG A 150 16.06 13.73 0.76
C ARG A 150 16.95 12.50 0.64
N ASP A 151 16.52 11.49 -0.10
CA ASP A 151 17.32 10.30 -0.37
C ASP A 151 18.68 10.69 -1.01
N LYS A 152 18.65 11.54 -2.02
CA LYS A 152 19.87 12.05 -2.66
C LYS A 152 20.78 12.78 -1.66
N LYS A 153 20.22 13.64 -0.80
CA LYS A 153 20.97 14.39 0.21
C LYS A 153 21.65 13.48 1.23
N GLN A 154 20.92 12.48 1.74
CA GLN A 154 21.44 11.51 2.72
C GLN A 154 22.63 10.74 2.14
N ARG A 155 22.53 10.28 0.91
CA ARG A 155 23.63 9.56 0.24
C ARG A 155 24.88 10.41 0.05
N LEU A 156 24.71 11.67 -0.31
CA LEU A 156 25.84 12.60 -0.43
C LEU A 156 26.54 12.82 0.92
N GLN A 157 25.79 12.86 2.03
CA GLN A 157 26.36 12.98 3.37
C GLN A 157 27.12 11.72 3.77
N VAL A 158 26.54 10.53 3.58
CA VAL A 158 27.21 9.25 3.89
C VAL A 158 28.48 9.07 3.05
N SER A 159 28.45 9.46 1.77
CA SER A 159 29.64 9.40 0.90
C SER A 159 30.74 10.39 1.29
N ALA A 160 30.40 11.50 1.94
CA ALA A 160 31.38 12.48 2.41
C ALA A 160 32.02 12.08 3.76
N GLU A 161 31.34 11.29 4.58
CA GLU A 161 31.82 10.83 5.89
C GLU A 161 32.54 9.48 5.85
N SER A 162 32.37 8.68 4.78
CA SER A 162 33.02 7.39 4.64
C SER A 162 34.40 7.54 4.00
N VAL A 163 35.45 7.20 4.75
CA VAL A 163 36.78 6.82 4.21
C VAL A 163 36.56 5.70 3.18
N PRO A 164 37.27 5.65 2.05
CA PRO A 164 37.06 4.63 1.04
C PRO A 164 37.20 3.22 1.64
N ALA A 165 36.12 2.63 2.07
CA ALA A 165 36.09 1.20 2.35
C ALA A 165 36.09 0.48 1.00
N GLU A 166 36.92 -0.56 0.90
CA GLU A 166 37.06 -1.43 -0.25
C GLU A 166 35.75 -1.64 -0.99
N GLU A 167 35.76 -1.40 -2.30
CA GLU A 167 34.66 -1.68 -3.21
C GLU A 167 34.23 -3.14 -3.00
N SER A 168 33.21 -3.35 -2.17
CA SER A 168 32.51 -4.64 -2.17
C SER A 168 32.02 -4.83 -3.60
N LYS A 169 32.47 -5.91 -4.23
CA LYS A 169 32.13 -6.30 -5.61
C LYS A 169 30.65 -6.06 -5.84
N THR A 170 30.31 -4.92 -6.43
CA THR A 170 29.00 -4.64 -6.97
C THR A 170 28.81 -5.65 -8.09
N GLU A 171 27.98 -6.65 -7.86
CA GLU A 171 27.42 -7.43 -8.98
C GLU A 171 26.91 -6.41 -10.00
N GLU A 172 27.47 -6.41 -11.19
CA GLU A 172 27.15 -5.46 -12.24
C GLU A 172 25.62 -5.48 -12.44
N ALA A 173 24.99 -4.35 -12.15
CA ALA A 173 23.57 -4.20 -12.40
C ALA A 173 23.36 -4.43 -13.91
N GLY A 174 22.70 -5.51 -14.26
CA GLY A 174 22.45 -5.89 -15.64
C GLY A 174 21.81 -4.75 -16.47
N PRO A 175 21.60 -4.89 -17.76
CA PRO A 175 21.09 -3.83 -18.61
C PRO A 175 19.70 -3.36 -18.14
N MET A 176 19.49 -2.04 -18.11
CA MET A 176 18.28 -1.39 -17.58
C MET A 176 17.00 -1.96 -18.16
N TRP A 177 16.97 -2.26 -19.45
CA TRP A 177 15.78 -2.80 -20.11
C TRP A 177 15.32 -4.13 -19.51
N LYS A 178 16.24 -4.98 -19.02
CA LYS A 178 15.89 -6.22 -18.33
C LYS A 178 15.26 -5.95 -16.95
N ALA A 179 15.74 -4.93 -16.23
CA ALA A 179 15.15 -4.54 -14.96
C ALA A 179 13.72 -3.99 -15.16
N VAL A 180 13.53 -3.12 -16.16
CA VAL A 180 12.21 -2.60 -16.53
C VAL A 180 11.27 -3.72 -16.98
N LEU A 181 11.74 -4.66 -17.80
CA LEU A 181 10.95 -5.82 -18.22
C LEU A 181 10.54 -6.70 -17.02
N LYS A 182 11.43 -6.89 -16.05
CA LYS A 182 11.10 -7.62 -14.81
C LYS A 182 10.03 -6.88 -14.00
N VAL A 183 10.09 -5.55 -13.89
CA VAL A 183 9.09 -4.77 -13.18
C VAL A 183 7.74 -4.85 -13.90
N ILE A 184 7.68 -4.53 -15.18
CA ILE A 184 6.42 -4.51 -15.93
C ILE A 184 5.83 -5.93 -16.07
N GLY A 185 6.64 -6.90 -16.45
CA GLY A 185 6.19 -8.29 -16.58
C GLY A 185 5.82 -8.90 -15.23
N GLY A 186 6.63 -8.66 -14.19
CA GLY A 186 6.33 -9.11 -12.83
C GLY A 186 5.03 -8.52 -12.30
N LEU A 187 4.81 -7.21 -12.50
CA LEU A 187 3.59 -6.53 -12.10
C LEU A 187 2.37 -7.06 -12.85
N ALA A 188 2.46 -7.22 -14.17
CA ALA A 188 1.35 -7.75 -14.97
C ALA A 188 0.97 -9.18 -14.56
N VAL A 189 1.96 -10.06 -14.37
CA VAL A 189 1.73 -11.44 -13.90
C VAL A 189 1.16 -11.42 -12.48
N LEU A 190 1.66 -10.57 -11.60
CA LEU A 190 1.20 -10.45 -10.22
C LEU A 190 -0.28 -10.05 -10.16
N ILE A 191 -0.66 -8.93 -10.81
CA ILE A 191 -2.04 -8.43 -10.82
C ILE A 191 -2.98 -9.47 -11.42
N PHE A 192 -2.68 -9.98 -12.61
CA PHE A 192 -3.51 -10.98 -13.27
C PHE A 192 -3.70 -12.25 -12.43
N SER A 193 -2.63 -12.70 -11.76
CA SER A 193 -2.71 -13.88 -10.89
C SER A 193 -3.48 -13.62 -9.61
N CYS A 194 -3.42 -12.41 -9.04
CA CYS A 194 -4.22 -12.03 -7.90
C CYS A 194 -5.72 -12.00 -8.24
N ASP A 195 -6.09 -11.43 -9.39
CA ASP A 195 -7.48 -11.41 -9.86
C ASP A 195 -8.02 -12.84 -10.03
N LEU A 196 -7.28 -13.71 -10.72
CA LEU A 196 -7.65 -15.11 -10.87
C LEU A 196 -7.77 -15.84 -9.52
N PHE A 197 -6.89 -15.54 -8.57
CA PHE A 197 -6.92 -16.15 -7.25
C PHE A 197 -8.19 -15.76 -6.51
N VAL A 198 -8.52 -14.46 -6.47
CA VAL A 198 -9.72 -13.94 -5.80
C VAL A 198 -10.99 -14.49 -6.43
N ASP A 199 -11.11 -14.44 -7.75
CA ASP A 199 -12.29 -14.95 -8.48
C ASP A 199 -12.56 -16.41 -8.17
N ASN A 200 -11.54 -17.25 -8.21
CA ASN A 200 -11.71 -18.68 -7.92
C ASN A 200 -11.91 -18.96 -6.42
N ALA A 201 -11.30 -18.17 -5.52
CA ALA A 201 -11.55 -18.27 -4.10
C ALA A 201 -13.00 -17.93 -3.76
N VAL A 202 -13.59 -16.91 -4.41
CA VAL A 202 -15.01 -16.54 -4.28
C VAL A 202 -15.91 -17.67 -4.75
N VAL A 203 -15.65 -18.25 -5.92
CA VAL A 203 -16.43 -19.39 -6.45
C VAL A 203 -16.40 -20.58 -5.49
N ILE A 204 -15.22 -20.91 -4.97
CA ILE A 204 -15.04 -22.01 -4.01
C ILE A 204 -15.77 -21.70 -2.70
N ALA A 205 -15.64 -20.49 -2.13
CA ALA A 205 -16.33 -20.10 -0.90
C ALA A 205 -17.85 -20.19 -1.05
N LYS A 206 -18.41 -19.74 -2.18
CA LYS A 206 -19.83 -19.89 -2.51
C LYS A 206 -20.26 -21.36 -2.59
N SER A 207 -19.43 -22.23 -3.13
CA SER A 207 -19.71 -23.66 -3.20
C SER A 207 -19.82 -24.34 -1.83
N PHE A 208 -19.15 -23.77 -0.80
CA PHE A 208 -19.27 -24.18 0.59
C PHE A 208 -20.42 -23.50 1.35
N GLY A 209 -21.24 -22.70 0.67
CA GLY A 209 -22.38 -22.01 1.28
C GLY A 209 -22.00 -20.79 2.14
N VAL A 210 -20.81 -20.23 1.92
CA VAL A 210 -20.39 -18.98 2.60
C VAL A 210 -21.26 -17.82 2.09
N ASN A 211 -21.73 -16.98 2.98
CA ASN A 211 -22.61 -15.86 2.68
C ASN A 211 -21.90 -14.83 1.78
N ASP A 212 -22.62 -14.30 0.79
CA ASP A 212 -22.09 -13.30 -0.15
C ASP A 212 -21.61 -12.02 0.53
N ALA A 213 -22.27 -11.59 1.62
CA ALA A 213 -21.83 -10.43 2.38
C ALA A 213 -20.45 -10.67 3.05
N PHE A 214 -20.25 -11.86 3.64
CA PHE A 214 -18.97 -12.23 4.22
C PHE A 214 -17.87 -12.31 3.16
N ILE A 215 -18.16 -12.89 1.99
CA ILE A 215 -17.24 -12.97 0.86
C ILE A 215 -16.83 -11.56 0.40
N SER A 216 -17.79 -10.65 0.26
CA SER A 216 -17.54 -9.27 -0.18
C SER A 216 -16.70 -8.50 0.83
N LEU A 217 -17.00 -8.65 2.13
CA LEU A 217 -16.30 -7.97 3.22
C LEU A 217 -14.86 -8.48 3.46
N THR A 218 -14.59 -9.72 3.07
CA THR A 218 -13.28 -10.34 3.34
C THR A 218 -12.47 -10.56 2.06
N LEU A 219 -12.92 -11.45 1.18
CA LEU A 219 -12.16 -11.87 0.00
C LEU A 219 -12.06 -10.76 -1.05
N ILE A 220 -13.15 -10.04 -1.32
CA ILE A 220 -13.14 -8.99 -2.35
C ILE A 220 -12.46 -7.74 -1.79
N ALA A 221 -12.78 -7.35 -0.55
CA ALA A 221 -12.19 -6.16 0.06
C ALA A 221 -10.67 -6.26 0.27
N CYS A 222 -10.14 -7.46 0.57
CA CYS A 222 -8.70 -7.68 0.67
C CYS A 222 -8.06 -8.01 -0.68
N GLY A 223 -8.87 -8.34 -1.69
CA GLY A 223 -8.41 -8.85 -2.98
C GLY A 223 -7.57 -7.86 -3.76
N THR A 224 -7.99 -6.60 -3.80
CA THR A 224 -7.26 -5.53 -4.50
C THR A 224 -5.87 -5.30 -3.91
N SER A 225 -5.70 -5.51 -2.60
CA SER A 225 -4.43 -5.32 -1.90
C SER A 225 -3.59 -6.61 -1.77
N LEU A 226 -3.99 -7.71 -2.42
CA LEU A 226 -3.16 -8.93 -2.51
C LEU A 226 -1.82 -8.70 -3.23
N PRO A 227 -1.74 -7.90 -4.31
CA PRO A 227 -0.47 -7.56 -4.92
C PRO A 227 0.50 -6.89 -3.94
N GLU A 228 0.02 -5.96 -3.11
CA GLU A 228 0.81 -5.31 -2.06
C GLU A 228 1.33 -6.32 -1.03
N LEU A 229 0.47 -7.23 -0.57
CA LEU A 229 0.84 -8.28 0.38
C LEU A 229 1.95 -9.17 -0.21
N ALA A 230 1.74 -9.66 -1.43
CA ALA A 230 2.69 -10.54 -2.11
C ALA A 230 4.03 -9.85 -2.35
N ALA A 231 4.02 -8.59 -2.82
CA ALA A 231 5.24 -7.81 -3.05
C ALA A 231 5.99 -7.50 -1.75
N SER A 232 5.27 -7.17 -0.65
CA SER A 232 5.88 -6.91 0.66
C SER A 232 6.53 -8.17 1.23
N ILE A 233 5.87 -9.33 1.14
CA ILE A 233 6.43 -10.62 1.56
C ILE A 233 7.65 -10.97 0.70
N ALA A 234 7.57 -10.82 -0.62
CA ALA A 234 8.70 -11.10 -1.52
C ALA A 234 9.92 -10.20 -1.23
N ALA A 235 9.69 -8.91 -0.93
CA ALA A 235 10.74 -7.99 -0.52
C ALA A 235 11.38 -8.42 0.81
N ALA A 236 10.57 -8.79 1.79
CA ALA A 236 11.03 -9.26 3.10
C ALA A 236 11.81 -10.58 3.01
N LEU A 237 11.38 -11.54 2.17
CA LEU A 237 12.10 -12.79 1.88
C LEU A 237 13.50 -12.51 1.29
N LYS A 238 13.64 -11.45 0.49
CA LYS A 238 14.93 -10.98 -0.04
C LYS A 238 15.72 -10.14 0.95
N LYS A 239 15.32 -10.11 2.23
CA LYS A 239 15.93 -9.33 3.31
C LYS A 239 15.87 -7.81 3.04
N ASN A 240 14.94 -7.37 2.22
CA ASN A 240 14.74 -5.98 1.85
C ASN A 240 13.48 -5.40 2.51
N THR A 241 13.47 -5.38 3.85
CA THR A 241 12.31 -4.97 4.64
C THR A 241 12.01 -3.48 4.53
N SER A 242 13.03 -2.65 4.23
CA SER A 242 12.84 -1.22 3.96
C SER A 242 12.00 -0.99 2.69
N MET A 243 12.19 -1.83 1.66
CA MET A 243 11.36 -1.81 0.44
C MET A 243 9.92 -2.25 0.73
N ALA A 244 9.72 -3.25 1.60
CA ALA A 244 8.38 -3.66 2.04
C ALA A 244 7.65 -2.52 2.78
N LEU A 245 8.34 -1.81 3.68
CA LEU A 245 7.78 -0.62 4.33
C LEU A 245 7.47 0.49 3.31
N GLY A 246 8.38 0.71 2.35
CA GLY A 246 8.18 1.67 1.27
C GLY A 246 6.94 1.36 0.44
N ASN A 247 6.72 0.07 0.10
CA ASN A 247 5.51 -0.38 -0.56
C ASN A 247 4.26 0.01 0.24
N VAL A 248 4.17 -0.37 1.52
CA VAL A 248 3.00 -0.10 2.39
C VAL A 248 2.74 1.41 2.56
N VAL A 249 3.76 2.17 2.96
CA VAL A 249 3.62 3.63 3.20
C VAL A 249 3.38 4.38 1.89
N GLY A 250 4.07 3.99 0.82
CA GLY A 250 3.90 4.56 -0.51
C GLY A 250 2.51 4.32 -1.08
N SER A 251 1.99 3.08 -0.99
CA SER A 251 0.62 2.76 -1.39
C SER A 251 -0.40 3.57 -0.60
N ASN A 252 -0.24 3.73 0.71
CA ASN A 252 -1.16 4.53 1.51
C ASN A 252 -1.21 5.99 1.06
N ILE A 253 -0.05 6.60 0.83
CA ILE A 253 0.02 7.99 0.35
C ILE A 253 -0.52 8.10 -1.08
N PHE A 254 -0.20 7.14 -1.95
CA PHE A 254 -0.69 7.07 -3.32
C PHE A 254 -2.23 6.94 -3.36
N ASN A 255 -2.77 6.04 -2.56
CA ASN A 255 -4.22 5.80 -2.47
C ASN A 255 -4.97 7.07 -2.04
N ILE A 256 -4.53 7.71 -0.96
CA ILE A 256 -5.16 8.92 -0.47
C ILE A 256 -4.93 10.09 -1.44
N ALA A 257 -3.68 10.37 -1.78
CA ALA A 257 -3.33 11.63 -2.41
C ALA A 257 -3.54 11.61 -3.93
N LEU A 258 -3.20 10.50 -4.62
CA LEU A 258 -3.37 10.46 -6.05
C LEU A 258 -4.69 9.81 -6.47
N ILE A 259 -5.05 8.65 -5.92
CA ILE A 259 -6.28 7.96 -6.35
C ILE A 259 -7.51 8.80 -6.02
N LEU A 260 -7.73 9.20 -4.76
CA LEU A 260 -8.89 10.04 -4.41
C LEU A 260 -8.77 11.44 -5.02
N GLY A 261 -7.54 11.96 -5.12
CA GLY A 261 -7.30 13.21 -5.81
C GLY A 261 -7.81 13.22 -7.24
N LEU A 262 -7.47 12.18 -8.04
CA LEU A 262 -7.94 12.02 -9.42
C LEU A 262 -9.44 11.69 -9.47
N SER A 263 -9.91 10.79 -8.62
CA SER A 263 -11.32 10.39 -8.57
C SER A 263 -12.24 11.57 -8.29
N SER A 264 -11.85 12.49 -7.41
CA SER A 264 -12.63 13.70 -7.10
C SER A 264 -12.67 14.72 -8.27
N GLN A 265 -11.76 14.64 -9.24
CA GLN A 265 -11.83 15.46 -10.46
C GLN A 265 -12.95 14.98 -11.40
N VAL A 266 -13.23 13.69 -11.40
CA VAL A 266 -14.32 13.09 -12.18
C VAL A 266 -15.67 13.57 -11.59
N THR A 267 -15.88 13.31 -10.31
CA THR A 267 -17.07 13.74 -9.58
C THR A 267 -16.69 14.04 -8.12
N PRO A 268 -17.29 15.07 -7.48
CA PRO A 268 -17.13 15.26 -6.05
C PRO A 268 -17.57 14.00 -5.28
N LEU A 269 -16.71 13.53 -4.37
CA LEU A 269 -16.92 12.27 -3.66
C LEU A 269 -17.71 12.55 -2.38
N THR A 270 -19.04 12.46 -2.46
CA THR A 270 -19.93 12.58 -1.31
C THR A 270 -20.20 11.18 -0.76
N SER A 271 -19.65 10.88 0.42
CA SER A 271 -19.77 9.57 1.08
C SER A 271 -20.72 9.67 2.27
N THR A 272 -21.56 8.66 2.41
CA THR A 272 -22.44 8.49 3.58
C THR A 272 -22.21 7.16 4.30
N GLY A 273 -21.57 6.21 3.64
CA GLY A 273 -21.29 4.88 4.18
C GLY A 273 -20.01 4.79 5.00
N ILE A 274 -19.06 5.74 4.81
CA ILE A 274 -17.79 5.72 5.53
C ILE A 274 -17.92 6.58 6.79
N THR A 275 -17.70 5.97 7.94
CA THR A 275 -17.93 6.58 9.24
C THR A 275 -16.68 7.24 9.82
N LEU A 276 -16.85 8.07 10.84
CA LEU A 276 -15.74 8.64 11.60
C LEU A 276 -14.83 7.54 12.21
N VAL A 277 -15.41 6.38 12.53
CA VAL A 277 -14.63 5.26 13.07
C VAL A 277 -13.64 4.73 12.04
N ASP A 278 -14.03 4.61 10.77
CA ASP A 278 -13.18 4.13 9.69
C ASP A 278 -11.97 5.05 9.48
N TYR A 279 -12.20 6.37 9.43
CA TYR A 279 -11.12 7.36 9.36
C TYR A 279 -10.23 7.34 10.60
N ALA A 280 -10.82 7.20 11.80
CA ALA A 280 -10.06 7.13 13.04
C ALA A 280 -9.17 5.87 13.08
N VAL A 281 -9.69 4.72 12.64
CA VAL A 281 -8.91 3.46 12.55
C VAL A 281 -7.79 3.59 11.51
N MET A 282 -8.03 4.22 10.35
CA MET A 282 -7.00 4.49 9.35
C MET A 282 -5.86 5.35 9.92
N ILE A 283 -6.18 6.43 10.62
CA ILE A 283 -5.18 7.27 11.28
C ILE A 283 -4.46 6.49 12.39
N ALA A 284 -5.22 5.76 13.22
CA ALA A 284 -4.66 4.97 14.31
C ALA A 284 -3.67 3.90 13.80
N ALA A 285 -3.92 3.32 12.64
CA ALA A 285 -3.01 2.36 12.03
C ALA A 285 -1.63 2.99 11.75
N VAL A 286 -1.59 4.16 11.10
CA VAL A 286 -0.31 4.83 10.78
C VAL A 286 0.35 5.40 12.05
N VAL A 287 -0.44 5.86 13.04
CA VAL A 287 0.08 6.29 14.34
C VAL A 287 0.68 5.11 15.10
N ALA A 288 0.06 3.93 15.06
CA ALA A 288 0.61 2.70 15.65
C ALA A 288 1.92 2.30 14.96
N LEU A 289 1.98 2.39 13.63
CA LEU A 289 3.23 2.20 12.88
C LEU A 289 4.33 3.16 13.34
N TYR A 290 4.01 4.43 13.53
CA TYR A 290 4.97 5.41 14.06
C TYR A 290 5.42 5.07 15.49
N ALA A 291 4.48 4.68 16.35
CA ALA A 291 4.75 4.37 17.75
C ALA A 291 5.63 3.13 17.92
N PHE A 292 5.36 2.06 17.19
CA PHE A 292 6.15 0.83 17.20
C PHE A 292 7.49 1.00 16.47
N GLY A 293 7.54 1.82 15.45
CA GLY A 293 8.76 2.06 14.68
C GLY A 293 9.80 2.99 15.33
N ARG A 294 9.63 3.42 16.59
CA ARG A 294 10.54 4.41 17.23
C ARG A 294 12.00 3.98 17.31
N ASP A 295 12.26 2.69 17.39
CA ASP A 295 13.59 2.09 17.35
C ASP A 295 14.06 1.76 15.93
N CYS A 296 13.35 2.24 14.90
CA CYS A 296 13.58 1.95 13.48
C CYS A 296 13.41 0.46 13.13
N LYS A 297 12.59 -0.24 13.89
CA LYS A 297 12.32 -1.64 13.70
C LYS A 297 10.92 -1.97 14.20
N ILE A 298 10.17 -2.75 13.44
CA ILE A 298 8.93 -3.38 13.90
C ILE A 298 9.25 -4.82 14.25
N GLN A 299 9.05 -5.17 15.51
CA GLN A 299 9.31 -6.50 16.05
C GLN A 299 8.18 -7.47 15.67
N ARG A 300 8.45 -8.78 15.79
CA ARG A 300 7.45 -9.81 15.49
C ARG A 300 6.18 -9.69 16.33
N TYR A 301 6.32 -9.40 17.64
CA TYR A 301 5.16 -9.24 18.53
C TYR A 301 4.32 -8.01 18.18
N GLU A 302 4.95 -6.93 17.71
CA GLU A 302 4.26 -5.74 17.22
C GLU A 302 3.49 -6.04 15.93
N GLY A 303 4.07 -6.87 15.05
CA GLY A 303 3.37 -7.42 13.89
C GLY A 303 2.12 -8.20 14.27
N VAL A 304 2.20 -9.04 15.32
CA VAL A 304 1.02 -9.75 15.86
C VAL A 304 -0.04 -8.77 16.35
N ILE A 305 0.37 -7.73 17.08
CA ILE A 305 -0.57 -6.71 17.60
C ILE A 305 -1.25 -5.99 16.44
N LEU A 306 -0.49 -5.54 15.43
CA LEU A 306 -1.06 -4.90 14.24
C LEU A 306 -2.08 -5.81 13.55
N PHE A 307 -1.74 -7.08 13.34
CA PHE A 307 -2.65 -8.02 12.70
C PHE A 307 -3.91 -8.32 13.53
N LEU A 308 -3.79 -8.38 14.86
CA LEU A 308 -4.96 -8.50 15.75
C LEU A 308 -5.85 -7.26 15.68
N CYS A 309 -5.28 -6.06 15.52
CA CYS A 309 -6.07 -4.84 15.27
C CYS A 309 -6.84 -4.93 13.95
N PHE A 310 -6.24 -5.50 12.89
CA PHE A 310 -6.96 -5.77 11.64
C PHE A 310 -8.14 -6.71 11.83
N ILE A 311 -7.92 -7.83 12.53
CA ILE A 311 -9.01 -8.79 12.83
C ILE A 311 -10.12 -8.11 13.63
N GLY A 312 -9.77 -7.33 14.66
CA GLY A 312 -10.74 -6.58 15.47
C GLY A 312 -11.57 -5.59 14.65
N TYR A 313 -10.92 -4.84 13.75
CA TYR A 313 -11.62 -3.91 12.87
C TYR A 313 -12.52 -4.64 11.85
N THR A 314 -12.06 -5.73 11.27
CA THR A 314 -12.86 -6.56 10.36
C THR A 314 -14.09 -7.14 11.10
N TRP A 315 -13.91 -7.61 12.32
CA TRP A 315 -15.02 -8.06 13.18
C TRP A 315 -16.03 -6.94 13.44
N TYR A 316 -15.54 -5.74 13.77
CA TYR A 316 -16.40 -4.56 13.95
C TYR A 316 -17.25 -4.27 12.69
N LEU A 317 -16.63 -4.29 11.50
CA LEU A 317 -17.35 -4.06 10.24
C LEU A 317 -18.44 -5.11 10.01
N ILE A 318 -18.12 -6.39 10.21
CA ILE A 318 -19.08 -7.50 10.03
C ILE A 318 -20.27 -7.33 10.98
N THR A 319 -20.03 -7.02 12.25
CA THR A 319 -21.12 -6.91 13.24
C THR A 319 -22.01 -5.70 13.00
N ASN A 320 -21.46 -4.58 12.50
CA ASN A 320 -22.28 -3.39 12.21
C ASN A 320 -23.03 -3.44 10.87
N GLN A 321 -22.62 -4.31 9.95
CA GLN A 321 -23.33 -4.47 8.66
C GLN A 321 -24.36 -5.62 8.69
N ILE A 322 -24.31 -6.51 9.68
CA ILE A 322 -25.27 -7.61 9.87
C ILE A 322 -26.40 -7.20 10.83
N ALA A 323 -26.22 -6.15 11.62
CA ALA A 323 -27.23 -5.55 12.51
C ALA A 323 -28.06 -4.50 11.77
#